data_37fd32a100fde44b2a4c23e830dd1e52
#
_entry.id   37fd32a100fde44b2a4c23e830dd1e52
#
_cell.length_a   1.000
_cell.length_b   1.000
_cell.length_c   1.000
_cell.angle_alpha   90.00
_cell.angle_beta   90.00
_cell.angle_gamma   90.00
#
_symmetry.space_group_name_H-M   'P 1'
#
loop_
_entity.id
_entity.type
_entity.pdbx_description
1 polymer ?
#
loop_
_entity_poly.entity_id
_entity_poly.type
_entity_poly.pdbx_seq_one_letter_code
_entity_poly.pdbx_strand_id
1 'polypeptide(L)'
;WLCGGATGREHTWSSIAGHSCGRYKEQEKTAERAKRDLYRYMHYHNRYKAHTDSFKIESKLKETIQGKIAISEEKDSTLRDYSWVNNGLSRLFRSRRVLSYSYAFAFYMFGDELFKDEMTDAQREIKQNLFEDQQQQLEANVEKLSKILEEPFETFSDNKVVEIRMQILNLSTIIDKLCQK
;
A
#
# COMPACT_ATOMS: atom_id res chain seq x y z
N TRP A 1 0.55 9.50 4.27
CA TRP A 1 -0.16 8.43 4.99
C TRP A 1 0.05 8.60 6.49
N LEU A 2 -1.02 8.58 7.27
CA LEU A 2 -0.92 8.59 8.72
C LEU A 2 -0.61 7.17 9.20
N CYS A 3 0.54 7.00 9.85
CA CYS A 3 0.81 5.78 10.58
C CYS A 3 -0.25 5.64 11.69
N GLY A 4 -1.09 4.59 11.66
CA GLY A 4 -2.05 4.30 12.73
C GLY A 4 -1.42 3.90 14.07
N GLY A 5 -0.09 3.94 14.19
CA GLY A 5 0.62 3.72 15.45
C GLY A 5 0.48 4.92 16.40
N ALA A 6 0.79 4.72 17.67
CA ALA A 6 0.67 5.70 18.77
C ALA A 6 1.39 7.03 18.54
N THR A 7 2.20 7.15 17.49
CA THR A 7 2.98 8.35 17.18
C THR A 7 2.29 9.34 16.27
N GLY A 8 1.18 8.97 15.60
CA GLY A 8 0.44 9.83 14.66
C GLY A 8 1.29 10.42 13.53
N ARG A 9 2.48 9.90 13.27
CA ARG A 9 3.40 10.43 12.26
C ARG A 9 2.97 10.00 10.87
N GLU A 10 3.05 10.94 9.93
CA GLU A 10 2.89 10.63 8.52
C GLU A 10 4.01 9.69 8.04
N HIS A 11 3.64 8.72 7.22
CA HIS A 11 4.61 7.93 6.48
C HIS A 11 5.28 8.82 5.44
N THR A 12 6.55 9.11 5.68
CA THR A 12 7.41 9.66 4.65
C THR A 12 8.19 8.53 3.99
N TRP A 13 8.64 8.76 2.77
CA TRP A 13 9.41 7.79 1.99
C TRP A 13 10.64 7.25 2.73
N SER A 14 11.30 8.11 3.48
CA SER A 14 12.49 7.78 4.28
C SER A 14 12.15 6.96 5.53
N SER A 15 10.90 6.97 5.99
CA SER A 15 10.49 6.27 7.21
C SER A 15 9.94 4.86 6.98
N ILE A 16 9.74 4.45 5.71
CA ILE A 16 9.19 3.12 5.38
C ILE A 16 10.25 2.01 5.51
N ALA A 17 11.51 2.32 5.23
CA ALA A 17 12.58 1.34 5.34
C ALA A 17 12.76 0.89 6.80
N GLY A 18 12.45 -0.38 7.07
CA GLY A 18 12.52 -0.98 8.42
C GLY A 18 11.35 -0.63 9.34
N HIS A 19 10.32 0.07 8.84
CA HIS A 19 9.17 0.45 9.65
C HIS A 19 8.12 -0.67 9.72
N SER A 20 7.74 -1.06 10.93
CA SER A 20 6.82 -2.17 11.20
C SER A 20 5.42 -1.73 11.63
N CYS A 21 4.93 -0.57 11.14
CA CYS A 21 3.65 -0.03 11.59
C CYS A 21 2.43 -0.86 11.13
N GLY A 22 2.58 -1.66 10.08
CA GLY A 22 1.54 -2.56 9.59
C GLY A 22 1.28 -3.77 10.49
N ARG A 23 2.22 -4.12 11.36
CA ARG A 23 2.09 -5.29 12.25
C ARG A 23 1.30 -4.97 13.50
N TYR A 24 0.41 -5.87 13.88
CA TYR A 24 -0.19 -5.85 15.22
C TYR A 24 0.87 -6.20 16.26
N LYS A 25 1.10 -5.27 17.21
CA LYS A 25 1.98 -5.51 18.36
C LYS A 25 1.11 -5.64 19.60
N GLU A 26 1.13 -6.81 20.19
CA GLU A 26 0.54 -7.02 21.51
C GLU A 26 1.46 -6.39 22.56
N GLN A 27 1.15 -5.13 22.93
CA GLN A 27 2.06 -4.33 23.76
C GLN A 27 1.97 -4.66 25.26
N GLU A 28 0.89 -5.27 25.70
CA GLU A 28 0.71 -5.58 27.11
C GLU A 28 -0.04 -6.91 27.29
N LYS A 29 0.69 -7.94 27.66
CA LYS A 29 0.08 -9.25 28.05
C LYS A 29 -0.83 -9.15 29.29
N THR A 30 -0.71 -8.08 30.07
CA THR A 30 -1.42 -7.82 31.33
C THR A 30 -2.63 -6.91 31.20
N ALA A 31 -2.88 -6.34 30.00
CA ALA A 31 -4.02 -5.45 29.80
C ALA A 31 -5.35 -6.22 29.89
N GLU A 32 -6.38 -5.60 30.43
CA GLU A 32 -7.74 -6.13 30.42
C GLU A 32 -8.16 -6.51 29.00
N ARG A 33 -8.87 -7.63 28.85
CA ARG A 33 -9.30 -8.18 27.56
C ARG A 33 -10.00 -7.12 26.70
N ALA A 34 -10.95 -6.38 27.26
CA ALA A 34 -11.66 -5.31 26.53
C ALA A 34 -10.73 -4.22 25.99
N LYS A 35 -9.69 -3.87 26.75
CA LYS A 35 -8.69 -2.89 26.33
C LYS A 35 -7.84 -3.44 25.17
N ARG A 36 -7.42 -4.70 25.23
CA ARG A 36 -6.70 -5.37 24.12
C ARG A 36 -7.53 -5.43 22.85
N ASP A 37 -8.80 -5.80 22.98
CA ASP A 37 -9.72 -5.92 21.84
C ASP A 37 -9.94 -4.55 21.18
N LEU A 38 -10.08 -3.48 21.99
CA LEU A 38 -10.18 -2.12 21.48
C LEU A 38 -8.90 -1.69 20.73
N TYR A 39 -7.71 -1.93 21.31
CA TYR A 39 -6.45 -1.59 20.66
C TYR A 39 -6.26 -2.37 19.35
N ARG A 40 -6.62 -3.65 19.36
CA ARG A 40 -6.58 -4.48 18.16
C ARG A 40 -7.53 -3.94 17.09
N TYR A 41 -8.77 -3.61 17.44
CA TYR A 41 -9.73 -3.00 16.53
C TYR A 41 -9.19 -1.70 15.94
N MET A 42 -8.72 -0.78 16.79
CA MET A 42 -8.18 0.50 16.34
C MET A 42 -6.98 0.34 15.40
N HIS A 43 -6.10 -0.64 15.67
CA HIS A 43 -4.96 -0.92 14.81
C HIS A 43 -5.38 -1.23 13.37
N TYR A 44 -6.29 -2.18 13.18
CA TYR A 44 -6.74 -2.58 11.85
C TYR A 44 -7.68 -1.57 11.22
N HIS A 45 -8.61 -0.99 12.00
CA HIS A 45 -9.56 0.00 11.51
C HIS A 45 -8.87 1.27 10.98
N ASN A 46 -7.91 1.80 11.72
CA ASN A 46 -7.21 3.02 11.29
C ASN A 46 -6.45 2.81 9.97
N ARG A 47 -5.87 1.64 9.78
CA ARG A 47 -5.18 1.30 8.54
C ARG A 47 -6.15 1.07 7.39
N TYR A 48 -7.19 0.31 7.60
CA TYR A 48 -8.29 0.17 6.64
C TYR A 48 -8.80 1.54 6.21
N LYS A 49 -9.08 2.42 7.18
CA LYS A 49 -9.58 3.77 6.93
C LYS A 49 -8.57 4.63 6.17
N ALA A 50 -7.31 4.61 6.52
CA ALA A 50 -6.26 5.36 5.82
C ALA A 50 -6.18 4.98 4.34
N HIS A 51 -6.24 3.68 4.03
CA HIS A 51 -6.25 3.22 2.64
C HIS A 51 -7.55 3.56 1.91
N THR A 52 -8.73 3.44 2.56
CA THR A 52 -10.00 3.82 1.93
C THR A 52 -10.14 5.33 1.71
N ASP A 53 -9.59 6.15 2.60
CA ASP A 53 -9.57 7.60 2.42
C ASP A 53 -8.73 8.01 1.20
N SER A 54 -7.69 7.23 0.85
CA SER A 54 -6.91 7.46 -0.36
C SER A 54 -7.71 7.33 -1.66
N PHE A 55 -8.83 6.60 -1.65
CA PHE A 55 -9.69 6.46 -2.85
C PHE A 55 -10.35 7.79 -3.25
N LYS A 56 -10.54 8.69 -2.29
CA LYS A 56 -11.16 10.00 -2.52
C LYS A 56 -10.30 10.91 -3.40
N ILE A 57 -8.99 10.69 -3.42
CA ILE A 57 -8.04 11.48 -4.20
C ILE A 57 -7.67 10.84 -5.54
N GLU A 58 -8.14 9.62 -5.82
CA GLU A 58 -7.78 8.87 -7.04
C GLU A 58 -8.16 9.63 -8.32
N SER A 59 -9.36 10.23 -8.37
CA SER A 59 -9.83 11.00 -9.53
C SER A 59 -8.91 12.20 -9.81
N LYS A 60 -8.57 12.96 -8.77
CA LYS A 60 -7.67 14.09 -8.89
C LYS A 60 -6.26 13.67 -9.33
N LEU A 61 -5.74 12.59 -8.77
CA LEU A 61 -4.45 12.03 -9.16
C LEU A 61 -4.46 11.60 -10.63
N LYS A 62 -5.53 10.94 -11.08
CA LYS A 62 -5.71 10.55 -12.48
C LYS A 62 -5.72 11.74 -13.41
N GLU A 63 -6.47 12.79 -13.11
CA GLU A 63 -6.51 14.02 -13.88
C GLU A 63 -5.14 14.69 -13.96
N THR A 64 -4.43 14.79 -12.85
CA THR A 64 -3.06 15.35 -12.80
C THR A 64 -2.11 14.57 -13.70
N ILE A 65 -2.14 13.25 -13.65
CA ILE A 65 -1.27 12.38 -14.47
C ILE A 65 -1.64 12.47 -15.95
N GLN A 66 -2.94 12.55 -16.30
CA GLN A 66 -3.36 12.75 -17.67
C GLN A 66 -2.88 14.10 -18.23
N GLY A 67 -2.91 15.15 -17.43
CA GLY A 67 -2.33 16.45 -17.80
C GLY A 67 -0.83 16.39 -18.09
N LYS A 68 -0.07 15.66 -17.27
CA LYS A 68 1.36 15.45 -17.50
C LYS A 68 1.63 14.66 -18.79
N ILE A 69 0.83 13.64 -19.09
CA ILE A 69 0.94 12.87 -20.34
C ILE A 69 0.69 13.80 -21.52
N ALA A 70 -0.38 14.59 -21.52
CA ALA A 70 -0.70 15.52 -22.60
C ALA A 70 0.44 16.52 -22.85
N ILE A 71 1.02 17.10 -21.80
CA ILE A 71 2.19 17.98 -21.92
C ILE A 71 3.39 17.26 -22.54
N SER A 72 3.59 16.00 -22.18
CA SER A 72 4.70 15.20 -22.74
C SER A 72 4.49 14.86 -24.21
N GLU A 73 3.27 14.58 -24.61
CA GLU A 73 2.89 14.28 -26.01
C GLU A 73 3.00 15.52 -26.91
N GLU A 74 2.69 16.71 -26.40
CA GLU A 74 2.85 17.97 -27.13
C GLU A 74 4.33 18.34 -27.40
N LYS A 75 5.21 18.01 -26.46
CA LYS A 75 6.65 18.33 -26.56
C LYS A 75 7.40 17.44 -27.53
N ASP A 76 6.93 16.24 -27.75
CA ASP A 76 7.62 15.24 -28.54
C ASP A 76 6.76 14.80 -29.72
N SER A 77 7.19 15.21 -30.93
CA SER A 77 6.54 14.81 -32.19
C SER A 77 6.73 13.31 -32.52
N THR A 78 7.55 12.59 -31.75
CA THR A 78 7.66 11.14 -31.83
C THR A 78 6.62 10.53 -30.93
N LEU A 79 5.75 9.68 -31.48
CA LEU A 79 4.70 8.94 -30.77
C LEU A 79 5.30 8.11 -29.61
N ARG A 80 5.43 8.73 -28.44
CA ARG A 80 5.80 8.00 -27.22
C ARG A 80 4.57 7.36 -26.61
N ASP A 81 4.68 6.06 -26.40
CA ASP A 81 3.65 5.32 -25.68
C ASP A 81 3.77 5.55 -24.17
N TYR A 82 2.81 6.25 -23.58
CA TYR A 82 2.66 6.45 -22.13
C TYR A 82 1.70 5.45 -21.46
N SER A 83 1.33 4.37 -22.16
CA SER A 83 0.47 3.31 -21.60
C SER A 83 1.01 2.72 -20.30
N TRP A 84 2.33 2.69 -20.12
CA TRP A 84 2.97 2.23 -18.88
C TRP A 84 2.63 3.10 -17.66
N VAL A 85 2.42 4.40 -17.82
CA VAL A 85 1.96 5.30 -16.74
C VAL A 85 0.53 4.96 -16.35
N ASN A 86 -0.37 4.82 -17.33
CA ASN A 86 -1.77 4.47 -17.10
C ASN A 86 -1.91 3.08 -16.47
N ASN A 87 -1.10 2.12 -16.91
CA ASN A 87 -1.04 0.79 -16.34
C ASN A 87 -0.53 0.83 -14.89
N GLY A 88 0.51 1.60 -14.60
CA GLY A 88 1.00 1.82 -13.24
C GLY A 88 -0.05 2.43 -12.33
N LEU A 89 -0.78 3.43 -12.81
CA LEU A 89 -1.87 4.09 -12.08
C LEU A 89 -3.02 3.12 -11.75
N SER A 90 -3.42 2.30 -12.73
CA SER A 90 -4.45 1.27 -12.52
C SER A 90 -4.03 0.25 -11.45
N ARG A 91 -2.76 -0.15 -11.45
CA ARG A 91 -2.21 -1.05 -10.43
C ARG A 91 -2.14 -0.39 -9.06
N LEU A 92 -1.76 0.88 -8.99
CA LEU A 92 -1.79 1.66 -7.75
C LEU A 92 -3.19 1.64 -7.12
N PHE A 93 -4.21 1.95 -7.90
CA PHE A 93 -5.59 1.98 -7.39
C PHE A 93 -6.09 0.61 -6.95
N ARG A 94 -5.81 -0.42 -7.75
CA ARG A 94 -6.18 -1.81 -7.40
C ARG A 94 -5.49 -2.27 -6.12
N SER A 95 -4.19 -2.05 -6.00
CA SER A 95 -3.41 -2.50 -4.85
C SER A 95 -3.78 -1.77 -3.55
N ARG A 96 -4.16 -0.48 -3.62
CA ARG A 96 -4.72 0.24 -2.48
C ARG A 96 -6.01 -0.40 -1.97
N ARG A 97 -6.88 -0.90 -2.87
CA ARG A 97 -8.09 -1.64 -2.48
C ARG A 97 -7.73 -2.97 -1.82
N VAL A 98 -6.79 -3.73 -2.40
CA VAL A 98 -6.30 -4.97 -1.79
C VAL A 98 -5.77 -4.70 -0.39
N LEU A 99 -4.93 -3.68 -0.21
CA LEU A 99 -4.40 -3.29 1.10
C LEU A 99 -5.51 -2.94 2.09
N SER A 100 -6.49 -2.13 1.72
CA SER A 100 -7.57 -1.78 2.63
C SER A 100 -8.30 -3.03 3.14
N TYR A 101 -8.73 -3.90 2.23
CA TYR A 101 -9.45 -5.12 2.61
C TYR A 101 -8.57 -6.15 3.32
N SER A 102 -7.25 -6.18 3.06
CA SER A 102 -6.34 -7.07 3.77
C SER A 102 -6.27 -6.77 5.26
N TYR A 103 -6.42 -5.51 5.69
CA TYR A 103 -6.51 -5.17 7.12
C TYR A 103 -7.80 -5.66 7.76
N ALA A 104 -8.94 -5.52 7.05
CA ALA A 104 -10.20 -6.09 7.53
C ALA A 104 -10.11 -7.63 7.60
N PHE A 105 -9.56 -8.26 6.58
CA PHE A 105 -9.35 -9.72 6.55
C PHE A 105 -8.49 -10.18 7.74
N ALA A 106 -7.35 -9.54 7.99
CA ALA A 106 -6.45 -9.90 9.09
C ALA A 106 -7.14 -9.74 10.46
N PHE A 107 -7.98 -8.72 10.62
CA PHE A 107 -8.76 -8.52 11.85
C PHE A 107 -9.66 -9.72 12.15
N TYR A 108 -10.37 -10.23 11.16
CA TYR A 108 -11.28 -11.36 11.36
C TYR A 108 -10.55 -12.72 11.36
N MET A 109 -9.62 -12.91 10.43
CA MET A 109 -8.93 -14.20 10.23
C MET A 109 -8.04 -14.59 11.42
N PHE A 110 -7.34 -13.62 12.01
CA PHE A 110 -6.43 -13.84 13.14
C PHE A 110 -7.01 -13.40 14.47
N GLY A 111 -8.33 -13.16 14.53
CA GLY A 111 -9.05 -12.89 15.76
C GLY A 111 -9.44 -14.19 16.50
N ASP A 112 -9.91 -14.01 17.74
CA ASP A 112 -10.24 -15.11 18.63
C ASP A 112 -11.65 -15.69 18.43
N GLU A 113 -12.45 -15.15 17.47
CA GLU A 113 -13.86 -15.49 17.37
C GLU A 113 -14.21 -16.33 16.14
N LEU A 114 -13.95 -15.83 14.92
CA LEU A 114 -14.51 -16.41 13.69
C LEU A 114 -13.81 -17.69 13.19
N PHE A 115 -12.52 -17.85 13.44
CA PHE A 115 -11.73 -18.98 12.91
C PHE A 115 -10.93 -19.68 14.01
N LYS A 116 -11.46 -19.63 15.25
CA LYS A 116 -10.76 -20.15 16.42
C LYS A 116 -10.47 -21.64 16.31
N ASP A 117 -11.42 -22.40 15.79
CA ASP A 117 -11.35 -23.87 15.75
C ASP A 117 -10.67 -24.41 14.47
N GLU A 118 -10.35 -23.54 13.51
CA GLU A 118 -9.71 -23.95 12.24
C GLU A 118 -8.18 -24.01 12.30
N MET A 119 -7.58 -23.42 13.32
CA MET A 119 -6.13 -23.33 13.46
C MET A 119 -5.72 -23.45 14.94
N THR A 120 -4.63 -24.16 15.20
CA THR A 120 -3.96 -24.07 16.50
C THR A 120 -3.34 -22.69 16.71
N ASP A 121 -3.11 -22.29 17.96
CA ASP A 121 -2.50 -20.97 18.26
C ASP A 121 -1.14 -20.80 17.58
N ALA A 122 -0.31 -21.85 17.56
CA ALA A 122 0.98 -21.83 16.87
C ALA A 122 0.84 -21.65 15.34
N GLN A 123 -0.14 -22.32 14.73
CA GLN A 123 -0.42 -22.15 13.30
C GLN A 123 -0.95 -20.75 12.99
N ARG A 124 -1.78 -20.20 13.87
CA ARG A 124 -2.32 -18.84 13.76
C ARG A 124 -1.20 -17.81 13.80
N GLU A 125 -0.31 -17.91 14.77
CA GLU A 125 0.84 -17.02 14.93
C GLU A 125 1.75 -17.03 13.68
N ILE A 126 2.09 -18.22 13.18
CA ILE A 126 2.93 -18.36 11.98
C ILE A 126 2.25 -17.75 10.76
N LYS A 127 0.96 -18.07 10.53
CA LYS A 127 0.20 -17.55 9.40
C LYS A 127 0.01 -16.05 9.49
N GLN A 128 -0.28 -15.52 10.68
CA GLN A 128 -0.41 -14.09 10.92
C GLN A 128 0.90 -13.35 10.59
N ASN A 129 2.02 -13.82 11.13
CA ASN A 129 3.32 -13.22 10.88
C ASN A 129 3.66 -13.20 9.38
N LEU A 130 3.43 -14.32 8.69
CA LEU A 130 3.67 -14.42 7.25
C LEU A 130 2.76 -13.47 6.45
N PHE A 131 1.48 -13.40 6.80
CA PHE A 131 0.52 -12.51 6.16
C PHE A 131 0.89 -11.04 6.36
N GLU A 132 1.22 -10.66 7.59
CA GLU A 132 1.60 -9.29 7.93
C GLU A 132 2.93 -8.87 7.29
N ASP A 133 3.88 -9.79 7.11
CA ASP A 133 5.10 -9.55 6.34
C ASP A 133 4.79 -9.24 4.87
N GLN A 134 3.91 -10.02 4.25
CA GLN A 134 3.51 -9.80 2.86
C GLN A 134 2.71 -8.50 2.70
N GLN A 135 1.83 -8.21 3.64
CA GLN A 135 1.05 -6.97 3.69
C GLN A 135 1.98 -5.75 3.79
N GLN A 136 2.99 -5.80 4.65
CA GLN A 136 3.99 -4.73 4.80
C GLN A 136 4.83 -4.55 3.52
N GLN A 137 5.21 -5.65 2.86
CA GLN A 137 5.92 -5.58 1.58
C GLN A 137 5.05 -4.95 0.50
N LEU A 138 3.77 -5.31 0.44
CA LEU A 138 2.82 -4.72 -0.51
C LEU A 138 2.68 -3.22 -0.25
N GLU A 139 2.45 -2.80 0.99
CA GLU A 139 2.34 -1.39 1.39
C GLU A 139 3.56 -0.59 0.94
N ALA A 140 4.77 -1.07 1.25
CA ALA A 140 6.01 -0.39 0.87
C ALA A 140 6.18 -0.23 -0.65
N ASN A 141 5.80 -1.24 -1.44
CA ASN A 141 5.89 -1.15 -2.90
C ASN A 141 4.80 -0.25 -3.51
N VAL A 142 3.60 -0.25 -2.94
CA VAL A 142 2.50 0.65 -3.34
C VAL A 142 2.87 2.11 -3.09
N GLU A 143 3.49 2.42 -1.94
CA GLU A 143 3.98 3.77 -1.63
C GLU A 143 5.10 4.21 -2.59
N LYS A 144 6.02 3.31 -2.93
CA LYS A 144 7.06 3.59 -3.95
C LYS A 144 6.44 3.90 -5.30
N LEU A 145 5.48 3.08 -5.73
CA LEU A 145 4.78 3.28 -7.00
C LEU A 145 4.03 4.62 -7.03
N SER A 146 3.32 4.96 -5.95
CA SER A 146 2.63 6.25 -5.83
C SER A 146 3.59 7.42 -6.02
N LYS A 147 4.72 7.40 -5.30
CA LYS A 147 5.73 8.44 -5.39
C LYS A 147 6.27 8.63 -6.80
N ILE A 148 6.65 7.53 -7.46
CA ILE A 148 7.23 7.60 -8.80
C ILE A 148 6.21 8.10 -9.83
N LEU A 149 4.93 7.73 -9.71
CA LEU A 149 3.87 8.23 -10.58
C LEU A 149 3.60 9.74 -10.40
N GLU A 150 3.89 10.28 -9.21
CA GLU A 150 3.74 11.70 -8.92
C GLU A 150 4.92 12.56 -9.40
N GLU A 151 6.05 11.96 -9.78
CA GLU A 151 7.22 12.69 -10.30
C GLU A 151 6.87 13.47 -11.58
N PRO A 152 7.53 14.63 -11.84
CA PRO A 152 7.26 15.47 -13.01
C PRO A 152 7.97 14.94 -14.27
N PHE A 153 7.59 13.75 -14.73
CA PHE A 153 8.24 13.06 -15.86
C PHE A 153 8.14 13.85 -17.19
N GLU A 154 7.19 14.78 -17.29
CA GLU A 154 7.04 15.71 -18.42
C GLU A 154 8.20 16.69 -18.54
N THR A 155 9.04 16.82 -17.51
CA THR A 155 10.22 17.69 -17.51
C THR A 155 11.53 16.93 -17.68
N PHE A 156 11.49 15.60 -17.70
CA PHE A 156 12.69 14.77 -17.69
C PHE A 156 13.29 14.55 -19.07
N SER A 157 14.60 14.27 -19.09
CA SER A 157 15.29 13.79 -20.28
C SER A 157 14.84 12.39 -20.65
N ASP A 158 15.05 11.98 -21.91
CA ASP A 158 14.68 10.68 -22.43
C ASP A 158 15.22 9.52 -21.61
N ASN A 159 16.49 9.59 -21.24
CA ASN A 159 17.14 8.57 -20.42
C ASN A 159 16.46 8.43 -19.06
N LYS A 160 16.05 9.55 -18.46
CA LYS A 160 15.35 9.54 -17.16
C LYS A 160 13.93 8.99 -17.29
N VAL A 161 13.24 9.28 -18.37
CA VAL A 161 11.91 8.70 -18.66
C VAL A 161 12.00 7.18 -18.81
N VAL A 162 13.03 6.68 -19.52
CA VAL A 162 13.26 5.24 -19.66
C VAL A 162 13.53 4.58 -18.30
N GLU A 163 14.34 5.21 -17.45
CA GLU A 163 14.62 4.71 -16.10
C GLU A 163 13.34 4.60 -15.27
N ILE A 164 12.50 5.65 -15.25
CA ILE A 164 11.23 5.67 -14.53
C ILE A 164 10.26 4.62 -15.08
N ARG A 165 10.16 4.46 -16.40
CA ARG A 165 9.37 3.41 -17.02
C ARG A 165 9.77 2.03 -16.50
N MET A 166 11.06 1.74 -16.46
CA MET A 166 11.56 0.46 -15.94
C MET A 166 11.24 0.26 -14.46
N GLN A 167 11.35 1.31 -13.66
CA GLN A 167 11.00 1.26 -12.24
C GLN A 167 9.50 0.97 -12.03
N ILE A 168 8.61 1.65 -12.77
CA ILE A 168 7.17 1.43 -12.70
C ILE A 168 6.79 0.00 -13.14
N LEU A 169 7.38 -0.50 -14.23
CA LEU A 169 7.13 -1.86 -14.70
C LEU A 169 7.58 -2.92 -13.68
N ASN A 170 8.76 -2.74 -13.08
CA ASN A 170 9.29 -3.64 -12.06
C ASN A 170 8.40 -3.63 -10.80
N LEU A 171 8.06 -2.44 -10.28
CA LEU A 171 7.17 -2.30 -9.12
C LEU A 171 5.79 -2.89 -9.40
N SER A 172 5.23 -2.65 -10.58
CA SER A 172 3.96 -3.22 -11.00
C SER A 172 3.97 -4.74 -10.96
N THR A 173 5.06 -5.37 -11.43
CA THR A 173 5.22 -6.82 -11.41
C THR A 173 5.31 -7.38 -9.99
N ILE A 174 6.05 -6.69 -9.10
CA ILE A 174 6.17 -7.09 -7.69
C ILE A 174 4.81 -6.97 -6.99
N ILE A 175 4.12 -5.85 -7.19
CA ILE A 175 2.80 -5.58 -6.60
C ILE A 175 1.78 -6.62 -7.06
N ASP A 176 1.72 -6.94 -8.36
CA ASP A 176 0.81 -7.94 -8.90
C ASP A 176 1.04 -9.31 -8.24
N LYS A 177 2.31 -9.73 -8.07
CA LYS A 177 2.65 -10.98 -7.38
C LYS A 177 2.24 -10.99 -5.90
N LEU A 178 2.39 -9.87 -5.21
CA LEU A 178 1.99 -9.75 -3.80
C LEU A 178 0.46 -9.75 -3.62
N CYS A 179 -0.28 -9.17 -4.57
CA CYS A 179 -1.74 -9.17 -4.55
C CYS A 179 -2.37 -10.54 -4.88
N GLN A 180 -1.60 -11.50 -5.41
CA GLN A 180 -2.08 -12.84 -5.78
C GLN A 180 -1.85 -13.88 -4.68
N LYS A 181 -1.04 -13.59 -3.69
CA LYS A 181 -0.74 -14.46 -2.55
C LYS A 181 -1.78 -14.35 -1.45
#